data_8f0080acad2afa9e51c29a0ee91c71b3
#
_entry.id   8f0080acad2afa9e51c29a0ee91c71b3
#
_cell.length_a   1.000
_cell.length_b   1.000
_cell.length_c   1.000
_cell.angle_alpha   90.00
_cell.angle_beta   90.00
_cell.angle_gamma   90.00
#
_symmetry.space_group_name_H-M   'P 1'
#
loop_
_entity.id
_entity.type
_entity.pdbx_description
1 polymer ?
#
loop_
_entity_poly.entity_id
_entity_poly.type
_entity_poly.pdbx_seq_one_letter_code
_entity_poly.pdbx_strand_id
1 'polypeptide(L)'
;LVHLLGYSDVKRMSTTVGPEQEYFLVDKKMYDKRPDLIFCGRTLIGTMPPKGQEMDDHYFGVIKPRVAEFMRDLDCELWKLGVLAKTEHNEVAPAQHELAPIFTTTNIAADHNQLTMEMMKKVAERHGLVCLLHEKPFDGVNGSGKHNNWSITTDTGINLLNPGKKPDENILFLVTLSALIKAVDLHQDLLRISVATAGNDHRLGANEAPPAIISMFLGDELTAILDSIANGSHHNSTGKVNMTIGSDVIPYIRKDNTDRNRTSPFAFTGNKFEFRMLGSASSISDTNVMINTMVADVFAEFSERLEAADDKAAEARAIIRDTYNAHKRILFDGDGYSEEWQKEAEKRGLLNLKSTVDAVPLLK
;
A
#
# COMPACT_ATOMS: atom_id res chain seq x y z
N LEU A 1 -2.46 -22.13 12.36
CA LEU A 1 -2.20 -22.32 10.92
C LEU A 1 -0.76 -22.79 10.63
N VAL A 2 0.27 -22.02 10.99
CA VAL A 2 1.68 -22.33 10.63
C VAL A 2 2.17 -23.65 11.20
N HIS A 3 1.75 -24.05 12.42
CA HIS A 3 2.08 -25.35 12.99
C HIS A 3 1.47 -26.51 12.16
N LEU A 4 0.25 -26.35 11.68
CA LEU A 4 -0.43 -27.34 10.83
C LEU A 4 0.25 -27.51 9.46
N LEU A 5 0.99 -26.49 9.03
CA LEU A 5 1.81 -26.49 7.82
C LEU A 5 3.27 -26.91 8.07
N GLY A 6 3.60 -27.43 9.27
CA GLY A 6 4.91 -28.01 9.57
C GLY A 6 5.91 -27.11 10.29
N TYR A 7 5.57 -25.86 10.64
CA TYR A 7 6.44 -24.91 11.32
C TYR A 7 6.22 -24.94 12.84
N SER A 8 6.55 -26.05 13.48
CA SER A 8 6.26 -26.31 14.90
C SER A 8 7.08 -25.50 15.90
N ASP A 9 8.19 -24.90 15.49
CA ASP A 9 9.09 -24.07 16.28
C ASP A 9 8.62 -22.62 16.43
N VAL A 10 7.66 -22.17 15.60
CA VAL A 10 7.07 -20.82 15.65
C VAL A 10 6.19 -20.71 16.91
N LYS A 11 6.47 -19.71 17.75
CA LYS A 11 5.67 -19.41 18.96
C LYS A 11 4.75 -18.22 18.78
N ARG A 12 5.15 -17.28 17.93
CA ARG A 12 4.39 -16.05 17.71
C ARG A 12 4.52 -15.57 16.27
N MET A 13 3.43 -15.01 15.76
CA MET A 13 3.42 -14.21 14.54
C MET A 13 3.12 -12.76 14.87
N SER A 14 3.71 -11.86 14.11
CA SER A 14 3.48 -10.42 14.23
C SER A 14 3.33 -9.81 12.84
N THR A 15 2.43 -8.87 12.70
CA THR A 15 2.38 -8.04 11.50
C THR A 15 3.40 -6.92 11.60
N THR A 16 3.98 -6.55 10.47
CA THR A 16 4.95 -5.47 10.34
C THR A 16 4.45 -4.44 9.35
N VAL A 17 4.77 -3.17 9.60
CA VAL A 17 4.34 -2.06 8.76
C VAL A 17 5.48 -1.05 8.59
N GLY A 18 5.62 -0.55 7.35
CA GLY A 18 6.44 0.60 7.01
C GLY A 18 5.58 1.60 6.23
N PRO A 19 5.04 2.64 6.88
CA PRO A 19 4.25 3.66 6.19
C PRO A 19 5.15 4.68 5.50
N GLU A 20 4.87 4.98 4.24
CA GLU A 20 5.52 6.05 3.48
C GLU A 20 4.71 7.33 3.66
N GLN A 21 5.25 8.31 4.38
CA GLN A 21 4.54 9.56 4.69
C GLN A 21 4.82 10.62 3.65
N GLU A 22 3.85 10.90 2.80
CA GLU A 22 3.89 12.05 1.91
C GLU A 22 3.40 13.33 2.61
N TYR A 23 3.96 14.48 2.20
CA TYR A 23 3.65 15.79 2.77
C TYR A 23 4.05 16.93 1.84
N PHE A 24 3.46 18.12 2.06
CA PHE A 24 3.89 19.34 1.38
C PHE A 24 4.59 20.28 2.35
N LEU A 25 5.59 21.00 1.86
CA LEU A 25 6.26 22.09 2.58
C LEU A 25 5.98 23.41 1.90
N VAL A 26 5.43 24.37 2.63
CA VAL A 26 5.18 25.73 2.13
C VAL A 26 5.89 26.77 3.00
N ASP A 27 6.25 27.90 2.40
CA ASP A 27 6.84 29.01 3.14
C ASP A 27 5.85 29.59 4.15
N LYS A 28 6.27 29.72 5.42
CA LYS A 28 5.39 30.19 6.51
C LYS A 28 4.84 31.60 6.24
N LYS A 29 5.64 32.49 5.67
CA LYS A 29 5.19 33.87 5.38
C LYS A 29 4.09 33.89 4.32
N MET A 30 4.09 32.93 3.40
CA MET A 30 3.04 32.79 2.40
C MET A 30 1.79 32.10 2.98
N TYR A 31 2.01 31.06 3.80
CA TYR A 31 0.93 30.37 4.52
C TYR A 31 0.13 31.34 5.42
N ASP A 32 0.81 32.20 6.18
CA ASP A 32 0.18 33.15 7.10
C ASP A 32 -0.73 34.18 6.38
N LYS A 33 -0.62 34.30 5.05
CA LYS A 33 -1.48 35.14 4.19
C LYS A 33 -2.67 34.39 3.56
N ARG A 34 -2.79 33.10 3.82
CA ARG A 34 -3.76 32.23 3.17
C ARG A 34 -4.74 31.63 4.20
N PRO A 35 -5.86 32.34 4.49
CA PRO A 35 -6.88 31.86 5.41
C PRO A 35 -7.44 30.47 5.02
N ASP A 36 -7.54 30.19 3.72
CA ASP A 36 -8.01 28.88 3.23
C ASP A 36 -7.05 27.73 3.63
N LEU A 37 -5.73 27.91 3.51
CA LEU A 37 -4.77 26.94 4.00
C LEU A 37 -4.80 26.79 5.53
N ILE A 38 -4.96 27.91 6.25
CA ILE A 38 -4.98 27.91 7.71
C ILE A 38 -6.22 27.18 8.26
N PHE A 39 -7.41 27.47 7.71
CA PHE A 39 -8.67 26.96 8.25
C PHE A 39 -9.13 25.65 7.61
N CYS A 40 -8.78 25.38 6.35
CA CYS A 40 -9.23 24.23 5.60
C CYS A 40 -8.10 23.22 5.26
N GLY A 41 -6.82 23.60 5.50
CA GLY A 41 -5.68 22.77 5.10
C GLY A 41 -5.45 22.69 3.59
N ARG A 42 -6.30 23.35 2.78
CA ARG A 42 -6.25 23.34 1.32
C ARG A 42 -6.60 24.69 0.71
N THR A 43 -6.12 24.94 -0.49
CA THR A 43 -6.49 26.14 -1.25
C THR A 43 -7.92 26.03 -1.78
N LEU A 44 -8.70 27.09 -1.60
CA LEU A 44 -10.08 27.20 -2.11
C LEU A 44 -10.17 28.21 -3.26
N ILE A 45 -9.26 29.17 -3.32
CA ILE A 45 -9.23 30.26 -4.29
C ILE A 45 -7.79 30.49 -4.78
N GLY A 46 -7.66 31.13 -5.92
CA GLY A 46 -6.38 31.49 -6.52
C GLY A 46 -6.22 30.91 -7.91
N THR A 47 -5.07 31.18 -8.52
CA THR A 47 -4.69 30.62 -9.81
C THR A 47 -3.67 29.52 -9.63
N MET A 48 -3.59 28.63 -10.60
CA MET A 48 -2.53 27.62 -10.63
C MET A 48 -1.15 28.31 -10.77
N PRO A 49 -0.09 27.73 -10.17
CA PRO A 49 1.26 28.23 -10.39
C PRO A 49 1.66 28.08 -11.87
N PRO A 50 2.62 28.88 -12.34
CA PRO A 50 3.07 28.82 -13.74
C PRO A 50 3.76 27.49 -14.08
N LYS A 51 4.19 26.73 -13.08
CA LYS A 51 4.81 25.43 -13.22
C LYS A 51 4.04 24.40 -12.40
N GLY A 52 3.63 23.31 -13.05
CA GLY A 52 2.92 22.16 -12.45
C GLY A 52 3.85 20.96 -12.29
N GLN A 53 3.44 19.83 -12.85
CA GLN A 53 4.11 18.53 -12.75
C GLN A 53 4.73 18.09 -14.08
N GLU A 54 5.00 19.02 -14.95
CA GLU A 54 5.50 18.73 -16.30
C GLU A 54 6.76 17.89 -16.23
N MET A 55 6.75 16.76 -16.94
CA MET A 55 7.86 15.80 -17.05
C MET A 55 8.37 15.23 -15.70
N ASP A 56 7.57 15.32 -14.64
CA ASP A 56 7.93 14.88 -13.27
C ASP A 56 9.27 15.49 -12.79
N ASP A 57 9.58 16.69 -13.24
CA ASP A 57 10.90 17.29 -13.02
C ASP A 57 11.19 17.65 -11.57
N HIS A 58 10.15 17.80 -10.73
CA HIS A 58 10.35 17.94 -9.29
C HIS A 58 10.80 16.61 -8.67
N TYR A 59 10.21 15.49 -9.07
CA TYR A 59 10.55 14.14 -8.58
C TYR A 59 12.02 13.78 -8.91
N PHE A 60 12.43 14.04 -10.15
CA PHE A 60 13.81 13.77 -10.60
C PHE A 60 14.80 14.90 -10.29
N GLY A 61 14.32 15.99 -9.73
CA GLY A 61 15.13 17.17 -9.42
C GLY A 61 15.91 17.05 -8.10
N VAL A 62 16.80 18.02 -7.89
CA VAL A 62 17.53 18.12 -6.62
C VAL A 62 16.65 18.65 -5.50
N ILE A 63 16.87 18.17 -4.29
CA ILE A 63 16.25 18.74 -3.08
C ILE A 63 16.83 20.11 -2.83
N LYS A 64 15.98 21.13 -2.68
CA LYS A 64 16.43 22.49 -2.39
C LYS A 64 17.16 22.57 -1.05
N PRO A 65 18.24 23.36 -0.90
CA PRO A 65 19.03 23.40 0.33
C PRO A 65 18.21 23.61 1.61
N ARG A 66 17.24 24.51 1.61
CA ARG A 66 16.35 24.77 2.76
C ARG A 66 15.51 23.54 3.14
N VAL A 67 15.07 22.78 2.14
CA VAL A 67 14.32 21.53 2.36
C VAL A 67 15.25 20.44 2.88
N ALA A 68 16.46 20.30 2.32
CA ALA A 68 17.46 19.36 2.78
C ALA A 68 17.88 19.62 4.24
N GLU A 69 17.97 20.89 4.66
CA GLU A 69 18.22 21.25 6.06
C GLU A 69 17.06 20.82 6.97
N PHE A 70 15.82 21.05 6.54
CA PHE A 70 14.64 20.57 7.25
C PHE A 70 14.64 19.05 7.39
N MET A 71 14.87 18.30 6.30
CA MET A 71 14.90 16.84 6.28
C MET A 71 15.97 16.30 7.23
N ARG A 72 17.19 16.83 7.17
CA ARG A 72 18.28 16.43 8.08
C ARG A 72 17.93 16.65 9.56
N ASP A 73 17.34 17.81 9.89
CA ASP A 73 16.98 18.11 11.26
C ASP A 73 15.78 17.25 11.73
N LEU A 74 14.84 16.96 10.83
CA LEU A 74 13.73 16.02 11.09
C LEU A 74 14.25 14.61 11.38
N ASP A 75 15.15 14.08 10.58
CA ASP A 75 15.80 12.79 10.81
C ASP A 75 16.47 12.74 12.19
N CYS A 76 17.23 13.77 12.55
CA CYS A 76 17.90 13.84 13.84
C CYS A 76 16.90 13.82 15.02
N GLU A 77 15.78 14.51 14.91
CA GLU A 77 14.75 14.50 15.97
C GLU A 77 14.03 13.15 16.02
N LEU A 78 13.71 12.56 14.88
CA LEU A 78 13.06 11.24 14.80
C LEU A 78 13.95 10.13 15.36
N TRP A 79 15.25 10.14 15.05
CA TRP A 79 16.20 9.15 15.61
C TRP A 79 16.32 9.24 17.13
N LYS A 80 16.28 10.44 17.72
CA LYS A 80 16.24 10.63 19.18
C LYS A 80 15.00 10.00 19.83
N LEU A 81 13.89 9.93 19.07
CA LEU A 81 12.63 9.33 19.50
C LEU A 81 12.55 7.82 19.17
N GLY A 82 13.60 7.24 18.56
CA GLY A 82 13.64 5.84 18.16
C GLY A 82 12.94 5.53 16.84
N VAL A 83 12.46 6.54 16.12
CA VAL A 83 11.89 6.38 14.78
C VAL A 83 13.04 6.34 13.77
N LEU A 84 13.19 5.20 13.10
CA LEU A 84 14.26 4.99 12.13
C LEU A 84 13.85 5.52 10.75
N ALA A 85 13.76 6.84 10.61
CA ALA A 85 13.61 7.50 9.31
C ALA A 85 14.87 7.20 8.45
N LYS A 86 14.67 6.86 7.20
CA LYS A 86 15.75 6.39 6.32
C LYS A 86 15.77 7.06 4.96
N THR A 87 14.62 7.23 4.36
CA THR A 87 14.52 7.72 2.98
C THR A 87 13.68 8.98 2.97
N GLU A 88 14.23 10.04 2.39
CA GLU A 88 13.53 11.27 2.10
C GLU A 88 13.85 11.71 0.68
N HIS A 89 12.83 12.08 -0.09
CA HIS A 89 12.97 12.52 -1.47
C HIS A 89 11.85 13.48 -1.88
N ASN A 90 11.98 14.05 -3.07
CA ASN A 90 10.92 14.83 -3.69
C ASN A 90 9.84 13.90 -4.26
N GLU A 91 8.59 14.30 -4.13
CA GLU A 91 7.47 13.73 -4.84
C GLU A 91 7.13 14.50 -6.11
N VAL A 92 6.12 14.04 -6.87
CA VAL A 92 5.81 14.56 -8.22
C VAL A 92 5.28 16.00 -8.15
N ALA A 93 4.42 16.32 -7.20
CA ALA A 93 3.87 17.68 -7.09
C ALA A 93 4.91 18.68 -6.60
N PRO A 94 4.87 19.94 -7.08
CA PRO A 94 5.73 20.98 -6.57
C PRO A 94 5.61 21.15 -5.05
N ALA A 95 6.75 21.19 -4.36
CA ALA A 95 6.86 21.27 -2.89
C ALA A 95 6.31 20.04 -2.13
N GLN A 96 6.12 18.93 -2.81
CA GLN A 96 5.76 17.65 -2.20
C GLN A 96 7.01 16.80 -1.96
N HIS A 97 7.01 16.10 -0.83
CA HIS A 97 8.13 15.26 -0.39
C HIS A 97 7.56 14.01 0.30
N GLU A 98 8.42 13.00 0.48
CA GLU A 98 8.09 11.77 1.19
C GLU A 98 9.17 11.41 2.21
N LEU A 99 8.74 10.82 3.32
CA LEU A 99 9.58 10.19 4.31
C LEU A 99 9.15 8.73 4.49
N ALA A 100 10.09 7.81 4.33
CA ALA A 100 9.89 6.38 4.56
C ALA A 100 10.77 5.88 5.71
N PRO A 101 10.19 5.39 6.82
CA PRO A 101 10.93 4.77 7.91
C PRO A 101 11.26 3.31 7.59
N ILE A 102 12.21 2.74 8.33
CA ILE A 102 12.38 1.29 8.38
C ILE A 102 11.13 0.69 9.04
N PHE A 103 10.58 -0.38 8.44
CA PHE A 103 9.40 -1.06 8.98
C PHE A 103 9.65 -1.65 10.38
N THR A 104 8.60 -1.73 11.17
CA THR A 104 8.62 -2.36 12.49
C THR A 104 7.27 -3.06 12.77
N THR A 105 7.08 -3.62 13.97
CA THR A 105 5.79 -4.21 14.35
C THR A 105 4.67 -3.17 14.26
N THR A 106 3.50 -3.58 13.87
CA THR A 106 2.38 -2.68 13.50
C THR A 106 2.03 -1.67 14.60
N ASN A 107 2.00 -2.09 15.88
CA ASN A 107 1.71 -1.18 16.98
C ASN A 107 2.76 -0.08 17.12
N ILE A 108 4.05 -0.44 17.08
CA ILE A 108 5.14 0.53 17.13
C ILE A 108 5.14 1.43 15.89
N ALA A 109 4.89 0.87 14.70
CA ALA A 109 4.79 1.66 13.48
C ALA A 109 3.66 2.71 13.55
N ALA A 110 2.52 2.36 14.15
CA ALA A 110 1.41 3.28 14.33
C ALA A 110 1.79 4.45 15.27
N ASP A 111 2.42 4.16 16.40
CA ASP A 111 2.90 5.18 17.35
C ASP A 111 3.98 6.05 16.71
N HIS A 112 4.95 5.44 16.03
CA HIS A 112 6.03 6.14 15.32
C HIS A 112 5.49 7.07 14.24
N ASN A 113 4.45 6.66 13.50
CA ASN A 113 3.84 7.52 12.48
C ASN A 113 3.17 8.76 13.10
N GLN A 114 2.51 8.62 14.26
CA GLN A 114 1.97 9.79 14.98
C GLN A 114 3.07 10.76 15.41
N LEU A 115 4.17 10.23 15.99
CA LEU A 115 5.33 11.03 16.34
C LEU A 115 5.95 11.72 15.11
N THR A 116 6.06 11.00 14.00
CA THR A 116 6.58 11.55 12.74
C THR A 116 5.76 12.74 12.27
N MET A 117 4.42 12.61 12.21
CA MET A 117 3.54 13.70 11.80
C MET A 117 3.65 14.94 12.71
N GLU A 118 3.79 14.72 14.00
CA GLU A 118 3.97 15.80 14.97
C GLU A 118 5.33 16.49 14.78
N MET A 119 6.40 15.70 14.62
CA MET A 119 7.75 16.22 14.45
C MET A 119 7.91 16.96 13.12
N MET A 120 7.31 16.48 12.04
CA MET A 120 7.28 17.17 10.74
C MET A 120 6.78 18.61 10.88
N LYS A 121 5.67 18.82 11.60
CA LYS A 121 5.11 20.16 11.83
C LYS A 121 6.04 21.04 12.67
N LYS A 122 6.56 20.51 13.80
CA LYS A 122 7.42 21.25 14.71
C LYS A 122 8.76 21.65 14.07
N VAL A 123 9.37 20.72 13.34
CA VAL A 123 10.65 20.97 12.68
C VAL A 123 10.47 21.95 11.50
N ALA A 124 9.39 21.79 10.71
CA ALA A 124 9.09 22.74 9.63
C ALA A 124 8.99 24.17 10.14
N GLU A 125 8.34 24.41 11.28
CA GLU A 125 8.23 25.74 11.86
C GLU A 125 9.59 26.35 12.22
N ARG A 126 10.53 25.56 12.75
CA ARG A 126 11.91 26.02 13.05
C ARG A 126 12.64 26.50 11.79
N HIS A 127 12.31 25.94 10.63
CA HIS A 127 12.87 26.32 9.32
C HIS A 127 12.06 27.41 8.60
N GLY A 128 11.06 28.01 9.27
CA GLY A 128 10.16 29.00 8.66
C GLY A 128 9.31 28.39 7.53
N LEU A 129 9.01 27.11 7.63
CA LEU A 129 8.16 26.33 6.76
C LEU A 129 6.88 25.91 7.51
N VAL A 130 5.88 25.47 6.77
CA VAL A 130 4.70 24.78 7.30
C VAL A 130 4.57 23.46 6.57
N CYS A 131 4.47 22.36 7.33
CA CYS A 131 4.20 21.05 6.80
C CYS A 131 2.68 20.83 6.69
N LEU A 132 2.20 20.61 5.47
CA LEU A 132 0.80 20.30 5.20
C LEU A 132 0.64 18.79 5.06
N LEU A 133 -0.22 18.22 5.89
CA LEU A 133 -0.60 16.81 5.87
C LEU A 133 -1.99 16.58 5.28
N HIS A 134 -2.67 17.63 4.81
CA HIS A 134 -3.92 17.48 4.08
C HIS A 134 -3.69 16.66 2.81
N GLU A 135 -4.60 15.76 2.48
CA GLU A 135 -4.48 14.83 1.37
C GLU A 135 -4.44 15.51 -0.01
N LYS A 136 -5.06 16.67 -0.15
CA LYS A 136 -5.11 17.44 -1.40
C LYS A 136 -5.04 18.94 -1.12
N PRO A 137 -3.88 19.46 -0.68
CA PRO A 137 -3.78 20.88 -0.36
C PRO A 137 -3.86 21.79 -1.60
N PHE A 138 -3.50 21.26 -2.76
CA PHE A 138 -3.53 22.00 -4.03
C PHE A 138 -4.27 21.19 -5.10
N ASP A 139 -5.24 21.83 -5.75
CA ASP A 139 -5.97 21.23 -6.85
C ASP A 139 -5.10 21.10 -8.11
N GLY A 140 -5.41 20.12 -8.96
CA GLY A 140 -4.74 19.92 -10.25
C GLY A 140 -3.34 19.29 -10.19
N VAL A 141 -2.80 18.97 -9.00
CA VAL A 141 -1.53 18.26 -8.81
C VAL A 141 -1.71 17.05 -7.92
N ASN A 142 -0.68 16.20 -7.76
CA ASN A 142 -0.74 15.04 -6.88
C ASN A 142 -1.19 15.42 -5.46
N GLY A 143 -1.95 14.55 -4.84
CA GLY A 143 -2.25 14.59 -3.42
C GLY A 143 -1.24 13.77 -2.61
N SER A 144 -1.34 13.84 -1.28
CA SER A 144 -0.49 13.10 -0.35
C SER A 144 -1.23 11.98 0.35
N GLY A 145 -0.62 10.83 0.41
CA GLY A 145 -1.09 9.65 1.11
C GLY A 145 -0.06 9.05 2.05
N LYS A 146 -0.35 7.81 2.46
CA LYS A 146 0.56 6.92 3.15
C LYS A 146 0.47 5.56 2.50
N HIS A 147 1.50 5.14 1.78
CA HIS A 147 1.54 3.76 1.31
C HIS A 147 1.86 2.86 2.50
N ASN A 148 0.92 2.03 2.88
CA ASN A 148 1.02 1.15 4.05
C ASN A 148 1.62 -0.19 3.63
N ASN A 149 2.94 -0.31 3.73
CA ASN A 149 3.67 -1.55 3.41
C ASN A 149 3.49 -2.55 4.54
N TRP A 150 2.65 -3.55 4.34
CA TRP A 150 2.21 -4.51 5.33
C TRP A 150 2.72 -5.92 5.03
N SER A 151 3.18 -6.63 6.07
CA SER A 151 3.60 -8.03 5.97
C SER A 151 3.35 -8.79 7.29
N ILE A 152 3.57 -10.11 7.27
CA ILE A 152 3.47 -10.99 8.44
C ILE A 152 4.79 -11.74 8.62
N THR A 153 5.33 -11.73 9.83
CA THR A 153 6.56 -12.44 10.16
C THR A 153 6.40 -13.28 11.42
N THR A 154 7.13 -14.39 11.47
CA THR A 154 7.23 -15.23 12.67
C THR A 154 8.35 -14.74 13.58
N ASP A 155 8.35 -15.19 14.83
CA ASP A 155 9.44 -14.98 15.79
C ASP A 155 10.73 -15.73 15.41
N THR A 156 10.65 -16.66 14.46
CA THR A 156 11.79 -17.36 13.86
C THR A 156 12.35 -16.66 12.62
N GLY A 157 11.77 -15.52 12.22
CA GLY A 157 12.25 -14.70 11.10
C GLY A 157 11.69 -15.08 9.73
N ILE A 158 10.68 -15.94 9.65
CA ILE A 158 10.02 -16.30 8.39
C ILE A 158 9.00 -15.22 8.04
N ASN A 159 9.14 -14.59 6.87
CA ASN A 159 8.12 -13.73 6.30
C ASN A 159 7.14 -14.60 5.47
N LEU A 160 5.87 -14.63 5.87
CA LEU A 160 4.83 -15.45 5.23
C LEU A 160 4.50 -15.00 3.81
N LEU A 161 4.80 -13.76 3.48
CA LEU A 161 4.60 -13.18 2.14
C LEU A 161 5.85 -13.25 1.25
N ASN A 162 6.89 -13.94 1.69
CA ASN A 162 8.06 -14.18 0.85
C ASN A 162 7.81 -15.43 -0.04
N PRO A 163 7.66 -15.24 -1.36
CA PRO A 163 7.40 -16.35 -2.28
C PRO A 163 8.56 -17.35 -2.38
N GLY A 164 9.79 -16.90 -2.02
CA GLY A 164 10.98 -17.71 -2.16
C GLY A 164 11.43 -17.84 -3.62
N LYS A 165 12.26 -18.86 -3.87
CA LYS A 165 12.79 -19.13 -5.23
C LYS A 165 11.80 -19.92 -6.10
N LYS A 166 10.87 -20.62 -5.49
CA LYS A 166 9.85 -21.47 -6.12
C LYS A 166 8.49 -21.17 -5.49
N PRO A 167 7.82 -20.11 -5.93
CA PRO A 167 6.54 -19.71 -5.35
C PRO A 167 5.46 -20.79 -5.46
N ASP A 168 5.46 -21.57 -6.54
CA ASP A 168 4.53 -22.65 -6.83
C ASP A 168 4.63 -23.84 -5.86
N GLU A 169 5.79 -24.05 -5.24
CA GLU A 169 6.06 -25.08 -4.24
C GLU A 169 5.88 -24.58 -2.79
N ASN A 170 5.83 -23.24 -2.58
CA ASN A 170 5.77 -22.64 -1.24
C ASN A 170 4.34 -22.60 -0.69
N ILE A 171 3.90 -23.70 -0.09
CA ILE A 171 2.53 -23.84 0.44
C ILE A 171 2.20 -22.80 1.50
N LEU A 172 3.14 -22.43 2.40
CA LEU A 172 2.90 -21.42 3.43
C LEU A 172 2.59 -20.06 2.78
N PHE A 173 3.39 -19.65 1.80
CA PHE A 173 3.17 -18.42 1.04
C PHE A 173 1.81 -18.46 0.31
N LEU A 174 1.52 -19.54 -0.42
CA LEU A 174 0.30 -19.66 -1.21
C LEU A 174 -0.98 -19.67 -0.34
N VAL A 175 -0.96 -20.36 0.80
CA VAL A 175 -2.07 -20.33 1.77
C VAL A 175 -2.24 -18.93 2.35
N THR A 176 -1.15 -18.25 2.69
CA THR A 176 -1.19 -16.87 3.19
C THR A 176 -1.74 -15.90 2.14
N LEU A 177 -1.28 -16.04 0.89
CA LEU A 177 -1.77 -15.24 -0.24
C LEU A 177 -3.26 -15.46 -0.47
N SER A 178 -3.71 -16.74 -0.44
CA SER A 178 -5.13 -17.09 -0.58
C SER A 178 -5.97 -16.51 0.54
N ALA A 179 -5.46 -16.50 1.78
CA ALA A 179 -6.15 -15.89 2.91
C ALA A 179 -6.33 -14.37 2.71
N LEU A 180 -5.32 -13.67 2.20
CA LEU A 180 -5.43 -12.25 1.87
C LEU A 180 -6.45 -11.99 0.76
N ILE A 181 -6.43 -12.78 -0.32
CA ILE A 181 -7.41 -12.65 -1.42
C ILE A 181 -8.83 -12.78 -0.87
N LYS A 182 -9.09 -13.80 -0.04
CA LYS A 182 -10.39 -14.01 0.58
C LYS A 182 -10.76 -12.88 1.54
N ALA A 183 -9.86 -12.50 2.43
CA ALA A 183 -10.10 -11.45 3.42
C ALA A 183 -10.45 -10.12 2.76
N VAL A 184 -9.69 -9.71 1.74
CA VAL A 184 -9.93 -8.44 1.02
C VAL A 184 -11.24 -8.49 0.23
N ASP A 185 -11.56 -9.62 -0.41
CA ASP A 185 -12.81 -9.76 -1.17
C ASP A 185 -14.05 -9.72 -0.26
N LEU A 186 -13.99 -10.37 0.90
CA LEU A 186 -15.12 -10.40 1.85
C LEU A 186 -15.31 -9.08 2.59
N HIS A 187 -14.23 -8.35 2.87
CA HIS A 187 -14.22 -7.17 3.74
C HIS A 187 -13.75 -5.89 3.03
N GLN A 188 -14.14 -5.71 1.75
CA GLN A 188 -13.91 -4.48 1.00
C GLN A 188 -14.46 -3.24 1.73
N ASP A 189 -15.60 -3.40 2.40
CA ASP A 189 -16.29 -2.39 3.19
C ASP A 189 -15.43 -1.87 4.34
N LEU A 190 -14.81 -2.77 5.12
CA LEU A 190 -13.93 -2.40 6.24
C LEU A 190 -12.70 -1.63 5.75
N LEU A 191 -12.09 -2.06 4.64
CA LEU A 191 -10.97 -1.34 4.04
C LEU A 191 -11.41 0.02 3.52
N ARG A 192 -12.56 0.12 2.86
CA ARG A 192 -13.06 1.39 2.34
C ARG A 192 -13.38 2.39 3.45
N ILE A 193 -14.04 1.95 4.52
CA ILE A 193 -14.37 2.85 5.63
C ILE A 193 -13.13 3.30 6.41
N SER A 194 -12.11 2.47 6.51
CA SER A 194 -10.86 2.80 7.23
C SER A 194 -10.08 3.97 6.61
N VAL A 195 -10.39 4.33 5.37
CA VAL A 195 -9.76 5.43 4.63
C VAL A 195 -10.73 6.54 4.23
N ALA A 196 -11.97 6.48 4.72
CA ALA A 196 -13.02 7.42 4.38
C ALA A 196 -12.89 8.71 5.20
N THR A 197 -12.31 9.72 4.58
CA THR A 197 -12.23 11.09 5.10
C THR A 197 -12.51 12.10 4.00
N ALA A 198 -13.06 13.27 4.36
CA ALA A 198 -13.34 14.32 3.38
C ALA A 198 -12.07 14.78 2.63
N GLY A 199 -10.92 14.83 3.31
CA GLY A 199 -9.64 15.15 2.69
C GLY A 199 -9.23 14.12 1.65
N ASN A 200 -9.39 12.84 1.96
CA ASN A 200 -9.02 11.75 1.07
C ASN A 200 -9.96 11.62 -0.15
N ASP A 201 -11.22 12.02 -0.02
CA ASP A 201 -12.16 12.08 -1.16
C ASP A 201 -11.66 13.03 -2.27
N HIS A 202 -10.91 14.08 -1.92
CA HIS A 202 -10.28 14.96 -2.90
C HIS A 202 -9.06 14.35 -3.59
N ARG A 203 -8.43 13.34 -2.98
CA ARG A 203 -7.19 12.71 -3.47
C ARG A 203 -7.48 11.48 -4.33
N LEU A 204 -8.38 10.58 -3.91
CA LEU A 204 -8.61 9.29 -4.56
C LEU A 204 -9.05 9.42 -6.02
N GLY A 205 -8.56 8.50 -6.85
CA GLY A 205 -8.97 8.32 -8.25
C GLY A 205 -8.14 9.04 -9.30
N ALA A 206 -7.02 9.65 -8.93
CA ALA A 206 -6.08 10.26 -9.87
C ALA A 206 -4.68 10.46 -9.26
N ASN A 207 -3.67 10.64 -10.11
CA ASN A 207 -2.33 11.05 -9.68
C ASN A 207 -1.74 10.13 -8.60
N GLU A 208 -1.56 8.86 -8.91
CA GLU A 208 -1.03 7.80 -8.04
C GLU A 208 -1.92 7.41 -6.83
N ALA A 209 -3.01 8.13 -6.59
CA ALA A 209 -4.01 7.71 -5.61
C ALA A 209 -5.00 6.74 -6.26
N PRO A 210 -5.20 5.52 -5.71
CA PRO A 210 -6.08 4.54 -6.32
C PRO A 210 -7.53 5.01 -6.33
N PRO A 211 -8.37 4.43 -7.22
CA PRO A 211 -9.81 4.68 -7.20
C PRO A 211 -10.45 4.11 -5.92
N ALA A 212 -11.69 4.51 -5.65
CA ALA A 212 -12.45 4.05 -4.48
C ALA A 212 -12.90 2.57 -4.56
N ILE A 213 -12.48 1.85 -5.58
CA ILE A 213 -12.73 0.41 -5.78
C ILE A 213 -11.59 -0.37 -5.13
N ILE A 214 -11.91 -1.22 -4.16
CA ILE A 214 -10.92 -2.13 -3.58
C ILE A 214 -10.65 -3.26 -4.56
N SER A 215 -9.40 -3.42 -4.98
CA SER A 215 -8.91 -4.53 -5.79
C SER A 215 -7.49 -4.87 -5.40
N MET A 216 -7.02 -6.06 -5.79
CA MET A 216 -5.68 -6.54 -5.49
C MET A 216 -4.90 -6.76 -6.79
N PHE A 217 -3.64 -6.33 -6.78
CA PHE A 217 -2.66 -6.61 -7.83
C PHE A 217 -1.67 -7.67 -7.36
N LEU A 218 -1.48 -8.71 -8.15
CA LEU A 218 -0.51 -9.79 -7.86
C LEU A 218 0.63 -9.84 -8.89
N GLY A 219 0.38 -9.39 -10.10
CA GLY A 219 1.24 -9.52 -11.26
C GLY A 219 1.09 -10.89 -11.97
N ASP A 220 1.61 -10.93 -13.20
CA ASP A 220 1.40 -12.04 -14.15
C ASP A 220 1.84 -13.41 -13.59
N GLU A 221 2.99 -13.46 -12.90
CA GLU A 221 3.57 -14.73 -12.43
C GLU A 221 2.72 -15.39 -11.34
N LEU A 222 2.32 -14.63 -10.30
CA LEU A 222 1.51 -15.19 -9.22
C LEU A 222 0.10 -15.53 -9.69
N THR A 223 -0.47 -14.73 -10.56
CA THR A 223 -1.76 -15.01 -11.18
C THR A 223 -1.72 -16.31 -11.98
N ALA A 224 -0.67 -16.51 -12.79
CA ALA A 224 -0.49 -17.75 -13.56
C ALA A 224 -0.28 -18.99 -12.67
N ILE A 225 0.43 -18.86 -11.55
CA ILE A 225 0.60 -19.93 -10.56
C ILE A 225 -0.75 -20.31 -9.96
N LEU A 226 -1.54 -19.34 -9.50
CA LEU A 226 -2.85 -19.59 -8.90
C LEU A 226 -3.84 -20.19 -9.92
N ASP A 227 -3.84 -19.70 -11.16
CA ASP A 227 -4.64 -20.27 -12.24
C ASP A 227 -4.26 -21.73 -12.54
N SER A 228 -2.97 -22.06 -12.53
CA SER A 228 -2.52 -23.44 -12.75
C SER A 228 -2.99 -24.37 -11.63
N ILE A 229 -2.90 -23.92 -10.37
CA ILE A 229 -3.39 -24.67 -9.21
C ILE A 229 -4.91 -24.87 -9.29
N ALA A 230 -5.65 -23.82 -9.66
CA ALA A 230 -7.10 -23.87 -9.80
C ALA A 230 -7.55 -24.85 -10.89
N ASN A 231 -6.81 -24.95 -11.97
CA ASN A 231 -7.09 -25.82 -13.10
C ASN A 231 -6.48 -27.23 -12.96
N GLY A 232 -5.76 -27.52 -11.88
CA GLY A 232 -5.07 -28.80 -11.68
C GLY A 232 -3.94 -29.06 -12.67
N SER A 233 -3.37 -28.00 -13.27
CA SER A 233 -2.23 -28.06 -14.18
C SER A 233 -0.93 -27.77 -13.45
N HIS A 234 0.20 -28.21 -14.01
CA HIS A 234 1.51 -27.79 -13.52
C HIS A 234 1.90 -26.45 -14.12
N HIS A 235 2.28 -25.51 -13.26
CA HIS A 235 2.92 -24.27 -13.71
C HIS A 235 4.37 -24.61 -14.07
N ASN A 236 4.70 -24.50 -15.34
CA ASN A 236 6.10 -24.42 -15.73
C ASN A 236 6.53 -22.96 -15.52
N SER A 237 7.24 -22.70 -14.42
CA SER A 237 7.85 -21.40 -14.18
C SER A 237 8.58 -20.98 -15.45
N THR A 238 8.05 -19.98 -16.13
CA THR A 238 8.75 -19.31 -17.22
C THR A 238 9.94 -18.63 -16.55
N GLY A 239 11.09 -19.30 -16.53
CA GLY A 239 12.33 -18.75 -15.99
C GLY A 239 12.53 -17.34 -16.53
N LYS A 240 13.15 -16.49 -15.73
CA LYS A 240 13.41 -15.05 -15.97
C LYS A 240 13.34 -14.67 -17.45
N VAL A 241 12.23 -14.06 -17.86
CA VAL A 241 12.03 -13.62 -19.23
C VAL A 241 12.97 -12.45 -19.49
N ASN A 242 13.97 -12.67 -20.32
CA ASN A 242 14.82 -11.60 -20.82
C ASN A 242 14.05 -10.85 -21.93
N MET A 243 13.91 -9.54 -21.78
CA MET A 243 13.43 -8.72 -22.90
C MET A 243 14.48 -8.71 -24.00
N THR A 244 14.15 -9.26 -25.14
CA THR A 244 14.95 -9.13 -26.38
C THR A 244 14.53 -7.80 -27.04
N ILE A 245 15.31 -6.77 -26.80
CA ILE A 245 15.21 -5.53 -27.58
C ILE A 245 16.07 -5.78 -28.80
N GLY A 246 15.49 -6.01 -29.97
CA GLY A 246 16.05 -6.42 -31.24
C GLY A 246 17.39 -5.79 -31.72
N SER A 247 18.37 -5.67 -30.86
CA SER A 247 19.72 -5.17 -31.09
C SER A 247 20.72 -6.01 -30.31
N ASP A 248 21.71 -6.55 -31.02
CA ASP A 248 22.80 -7.37 -30.46
C ASP A 248 23.80 -6.58 -29.59
N VAL A 249 23.63 -5.26 -29.50
CA VAL A 249 24.56 -4.35 -28.81
C VAL A 249 24.05 -3.92 -27.40
N ILE A 250 22.79 -4.19 -27.09
CA ILE A 250 22.20 -3.84 -25.81
C ILE A 250 22.23 -5.06 -24.90
N PRO A 251 22.80 -4.98 -23.68
CA PRO A 251 22.77 -6.09 -22.74
C PRO A 251 21.33 -6.50 -22.44
N TYR A 252 21.09 -7.81 -22.30
CA TYR A 252 19.79 -8.34 -21.95
C TYR A 252 19.27 -7.69 -20.67
N ILE A 253 18.23 -6.89 -20.80
CA ILE A 253 17.52 -6.29 -19.67
C ILE A 253 16.55 -7.36 -19.13
N ARG A 254 16.68 -7.71 -17.87
CA ARG A 254 15.72 -8.57 -17.22
C ARG A 254 14.37 -7.84 -17.17
N LYS A 255 13.32 -8.49 -17.64
CA LYS A 255 11.96 -7.98 -17.38
C LYS A 255 11.80 -7.95 -15.87
N ASP A 256 11.55 -6.78 -15.31
CA ASP A 256 11.21 -6.64 -13.91
C ASP A 256 9.78 -7.16 -13.73
N ASN A 257 9.63 -8.32 -13.10
CA ASN A 257 8.34 -8.91 -12.81
C ASN A 257 7.67 -8.26 -11.57
N THR A 258 8.31 -7.25 -10.99
CA THR A 258 7.78 -6.45 -9.88
C THR A 258 7.08 -5.18 -10.39
N ASP A 259 6.39 -5.26 -11.52
CA ASP A 259 5.57 -4.15 -11.98
C ASP A 259 4.59 -3.77 -10.86
N ARG A 260 4.82 -2.56 -10.33
CA ARG A 260 4.04 -2.02 -9.22
C ARG A 260 2.80 -1.35 -9.77
N ASN A 261 1.86 -2.01 -10.38
CA ASN A 261 0.66 -1.31 -10.85
C ASN A 261 0.24 -0.17 -9.87
N ARG A 262 0.68 1.05 -10.17
CA ARG A 262 0.53 2.22 -9.27
C ARG A 262 -0.92 2.64 -9.07
N THR A 263 -1.82 2.15 -9.92
CA THR A 263 -3.25 2.42 -9.81
C THR A 263 -3.99 1.41 -8.92
N SER A 264 -3.34 0.30 -8.51
CA SER A 264 -3.94 -0.69 -7.63
C SER A 264 -3.96 -0.23 -6.17
N PRO A 265 -5.10 -0.33 -5.47
CA PRO A 265 -5.19 0.04 -4.07
C PRO A 265 -4.48 -0.92 -3.11
N PHE A 266 -4.33 -2.19 -3.49
CA PHE A 266 -3.70 -3.21 -2.65
C PHE A 266 -2.80 -4.10 -3.51
N ALA A 267 -1.51 -3.77 -3.58
CA ALA A 267 -0.56 -4.37 -4.50
C ALA A 267 0.48 -5.24 -3.79
N PHE A 268 0.73 -6.44 -4.34
CA PHE A 268 1.86 -7.26 -3.93
C PHE A 268 3.17 -6.69 -4.48
N THR A 269 4.14 -6.45 -3.60
CA THR A 269 5.43 -5.85 -3.95
C THR A 269 6.62 -6.72 -3.51
N GLY A 270 6.59 -7.99 -3.86
CA GLY A 270 7.68 -8.94 -3.72
C GLY A 270 7.69 -9.75 -2.43
N ASN A 271 7.45 -9.16 -1.26
CA ASN A 271 7.37 -9.85 0.03
C ASN A 271 6.45 -9.16 1.04
N LYS A 272 5.59 -8.30 0.54
CA LYS A 272 4.63 -7.50 1.30
C LYS A 272 3.50 -7.06 0.41
N PHE A 273 2.41 -6.60 1.01
CA PHE A 273 1.37 -5.86 0.32
C PHE A 273 1.47 -4.38 0.67
N GLU A 274 1.23 -3.54 -0.31
CA GLU A 274 1.20 -2.09 -0.19
C GLU A 274 -0.25 -1.63 -0.35
N PHE A 275 -0.83 -1.10 0.74
CA PHE A 275 -2.17 -0.50 0.70
C PHE A 275 -2.04 1.01 0.55
N ARG A 276 -2.49 1.53 -0.59
CA ARG A 276 -2.22 2.89 -1.07
C ARG A 276 -3.32 3.92 -0.83
N MET A 277 -4.43 3.49 -0.23
CA MET A 277 -5.61 4.37 -0.09
C MET A 277 -5.56 5.28 1.13
N LEU A 278 -4.63 5.11 2.08
CA LEU A 278 -4.58 5.95 3.28
C LEU A 278 -4.24 7.40 2.93
N GLY A 279 -5.01 8.33 3.50
CA GLY A 279 -4.70 9.75 3.44
C GLY A 279 -3.53 10.14 4.34
N SER A 280 -2.75 11.14 3.95
CA SER A 280 -1.55 11.56 4.68
C SER A 280 -1.84 12.10 6.09
N ALA A 281 -3.02 12.66 6.34
CA ALA A 281 -3.42 13.17 7.66
C ALA A 281 -3.91 12.07 8.62
N SER A 282 -4.28 10.89 8.10
CA SER A 282 -4.91 9.83 8.90
C SER A 282 -3.90 9.05 9.74
N SER A 283 -4.38 8.44 10.83
CA SER A 283 -3.64 7.39 11.52
C SER A 283 -3.60 6.13 10.66
N ILE A 284 -2.51 5.37 10.72
CA ILE A 284 -2.44 4.05 10.09
C ILE A 284 -3.11 2.96 10.93
N SER A 285 -3.53 3.26 12.17
CA SER A 285 -4.09 2.27 13.10
C SER A 285 -5.35 1.62 12.57
N ASP A 286 -6.31 2.40 12.11
CA ASP A 286 -7.63 1.90 11.69
C ASP A 286 -7.52 0.89 10.55
N THR A 287 -6.80 1.25 9.50
CA THR A 287 -6.56 0.34 8.37
C THR A 287 -5.84 -0.94 8.81
N ASN A 288 -4.82 -0.83 9.67
CA ASN A 288 -4.07 -2.01 10.12
C ASN A 288 -4.89 -2.90 11.06
N VAL A 289 -5.77 -2.33 11.89
CA VAL A 289 -6.74 -3.11 12.68
C VAL A 289 -7.65 -3.91 11.75
N MET A 290 -8.19 -3.28 10.70
CA MET A 290 -9.05 -3.99 9.73
C MET A 290 -8.29 -5.10 9.02
N ILE A 291 -7.11 -4.80 8.43
CA ILE A 291 -6.30 -5.82 7.73
C ILE A 291 -5.95 -6.99 8.67
N ASN A 292 -5.47 -6.71 9.86
CA ASN A 292 -5.05 -7.74 10.81
C ASN A 292 -6.23 -8.62 11.24
N THR A 293 -7.40 -8.01 11.51
CA THR A 293 -8.58 -8.73 11.98
C THR A 293 -9.16 -9.61 10.88
N MET A 294 -9.37 -9.09 9.67
CA MET A 294 -9.94 -9.87 8.59
C MET A 294 -9.04 -11.03 8.14
N VAL A 295 -7.71 -10.85 8.19
CA VAL A 295 -6.76 -11.92 7.88
C VAL A 295 -6.72 -12.97 8.99
N ALA A 296 -6.79 -12.56 10.26
CA ALA A 296 -6.84 -13.48 11.39
C ALA A 296 -8.10 -14.35 11.36
N ASP A 297 -9.24 -13.80 10.99
CA ASP A 297 -10.50 -14.53 10.83
C ASP A 297 -10.37 -15.64 9.76
N VAL A 298 -9.85 -15.30 8.58
CA VAL A 298 -9.61 -16.30 7.52
C VAL A 298 -8.57 -17.34 7.94
N PHE A 299 -7.53 -16.93 8.68
CA PHE A 299 -6.54 -17.89 9.21
C PHE A 299 -7.17 -18.87 10.22
N ALA A 300 -8.13 -18.43 11.03
CA ALA A 300 -8.88 -19.29 11.93
C ALA A 300 -9.68 -20.34 11.13
N GLU A 301 -10.44 -19.91 10.14
CA GLU A 301 -11.19 -20.82 9.25
C GLU A 301 -10.27 -21.84 8.55
N PHE A 302 -9.15 -21.40 7.99
CA PHE A 302 -8.20 -22.30 7.33
C PHE A 302 -7.55 -23.28 8.33
N SER A 303 -7.34 -22.84 9.56
CA SER A 303 -6.82 -23.72 10.61
C SER A 303 -7.82 -24.83 10.96
N GLU A 304 -9.09 -24.50 11.13
CA GLU A 304 -10.16 -25.48 11.39
C GLU A 304 -10.26 -26.53 10.27
N ARG A 305 -10.18 -26.11 9.01
CA ARG A 305 -10.18 -27.02 7.86
C ARG A 305 -8.96 -27.96 7.89
N LEU A 306 -7.76 -27.42 8.15
CA LEU A 306 -6.54 -28.23 8.23
C LEU A 306 -6.51 -29.16 9.44
N GLU A 307 -7.07 -28.77 10.58
CA GLU A 307 -7.19 -29.62 11.76
C GLU A 307 -8.09 -30.81 11.53
N ALA A 308 -9.20 -30.62 10.81
CA ALA A 308 -10.16 -31.65 10.49
C ALA A 308 -9.69 -32.65 9.39
N ALA A 309 -8.64 -32.31 8.65
CA ALA A 309 -8.17 -33.08 7.52
C ALA A 309 -7.17 -34.17 7.94
N ASP A 310 -7.32 -35.39 7.39
CA ASP A 310 -6.36 -36.47 7.52
C ASP A 310 -5.05 -36.19 6.77
N ASP A 311 -5.17 -35.67 5.55
CA ASP A 311 -4.03 -35.20 4.72
C ASP A 311 -4.01 -33.69 4.64
N LYS A 312 -3.18 -33.07 5.51
CA LYS A 312 -3.03 -31.61 5.59
C LYS A 312 -2.43 -30.99 4.34
N ALA A 313 -1.56 -31.73 3.64
CA ALA A 313 -0.94 -31.23 2.42
C ALA A 313 -1.94 -31.17 1.25
N ALA A 314 -2.78 -32.18 1.12
CA ALA A 314 -3.88 -32.19 0.15
C ALA A 314 -4.91 -31.11 0.47
N GLU A 315 -5.28 -30.94 1.75
CA GLU A 315 -6.23 -29.93 2.19
C GLU A 315 -5.69 -28.51 1.98
N ALA A 316 -4.42 -28.24 2.26
CA ALA A 316 -3.80 -26.93 1.98
C ALA A 316 -3.92 -26.56 0.49
N ARG A 317 -3.69 -27.52 -0.41
CA ARG A 317 -3.87 -27.30 -1.86
C ARG A 317 -5.34 -27.08 -2.23
N ALA A 318 -6.27 -27.80 -1.58
CA ALA A 318 -7.69 -27.59 -1.75
C ALA A 318 -8.12 -26.19 -1.28
N ILE A 319 -7.63 -25.73 -0.12
CA ILE A 319 -7.86 -24.38 0.39
C ILE A 319 -7.42 -23.32 -0.64
N ILE A 320 -6.21 -23.45 -1.18
CA ILE A 320 -5.69 -22.51 -2.18
C ILE A 320 -6.60 -22.47 -3.41
N ARG A 321 -6.90 -23.65 -3.97
CA ARG A 321 -7.76 -23.78 -5.17
C ARG A 321 -9.16 -23.21 -4.95
N ASP A 322 -9.82 -23.64 -3.88
CA ASP A 322 -11.21 -23.30 -3.61
C ASP A 322 -11.36 -21.80 -3.33
N THR A 323 -10.43 -21.26 -2.53
CA THR A 323 -10.39 -19.83 -2.19
C THR A 323 -10.14 -18.98 -3.43
N TYR A 324 -9.16 -19.33 -4.24
CA TYR A 324 -8.89 -18.59 -5.46
C TYR A 324 -10.10 -18.58 -6.40
N ASN A 325 -10.72 -19.73 -6.64
CA ASN A 325 -11.90 -19.82 -7.50
C ASN A 325 -13.09 -19.00 -6.99
N ALA A 326 -13.28 -18.95 -5.68
CA ALA A 326 -14.39 -18.20 -5.07
C ALA A 326 -14.17 -16.70 -5.04
N HIS A 327 -12.91 -16.25 -4.87
CA HIS A 327 -12.58 -14.85 -4.53
C HIS A 327 -11.73 -14.11 -5.56
N LYS A 328 -11.33 -14.75 -6.66
CA LYS A 328 -10.48 -14.11 -7.70
C LYS A 328 -11.12 -12.89 -8.38
N ARG A 329 -12.40 -12.63 -8.16
CA ARG A 329 -13.08 -11.42 -8.66
C ARG A 329 -12.44 -10.11 -8.17
N ILE A 330 -11.73 -10.15 -7.02
CA ILE A 330 -11.04 -8.99 -6.44
C ILE A 330 -9.71 -8.68 -7.15
N LEU A 331 -9.17 -9.63 -7.93
CA LEU A 331 -7.88 -9.48 -8.60
C LEU A 331 -8.02 -8.65 -9.86
N PHE A 332 -7.14 -7.66 -10.02
CA PHE A 332 -7.10 -6.82 -11.20
C PHE A 332 -5.69 -6.28 -11.43
N ASP A 333 -5.13 -6.59 -12.60
CA ASP A 333 -3.77 -6.22 -12.99
C ASP A 333 -3.72 -5.07 -14.03
N GLY A 334 -4.89 -4.51 -14.40
CA GLY A 334 -5.02 -3.45 -15.40
C GLY A 334 -4.98 -2.03 -14.82
N ASP A 335 -5.26 -1.04 -15.68
CA ASP A 335 -5.36 0.37 -15.29
C ASP A 335 -6.61 0.64 -14.46
N GLY A 336 -6.42 0.92 -13.16
CA GLY A 336 -7.50 1.21 -12.20
C GLY A 336 -8.25 2.52 -12.47
N TYR A 337 -7.71 3.42 -13.28
CA TYR A 337 -8.36 4.69 -13.61
C TYR A 337 -9.31 4.59 -14.81
N SER A 338 -9.26 3.50 -15.57
CA SER A 338 -10.08 3.35 -16.76
C SER A 338 -11.57 3.26 -16.45
N GLU A 339 -12.41 3.80 -17.35
CA GLU A 339 -13.87 3.66 -17.25
C GLU A 339 -14.31 2.20 -17.43
N GLU A 340 -13.57 1.44 -18.23
CA GLU A 340 -13.77 0.01 -18.43
C GLU A 340 -13.65 -0.76 -17.12
N TRP A 341 -12.66 -0.40 -16.29
CA TRP A 341 -12.51 -1.00 -14.97
C TRP A 341 -13.70 -0.70 -14.05
N GLN A 342 -14.20 0.52 -14.02
CA GLN A 342 -15.38 0.85 -13.21
C GLN A 342 -16.59 -0.02 -13.59
N LYS A 343 -16.85 -0.21 -14.88
CA LYS A 343 -17.92 -1.07 -15.39
C LYS A 343 -17.70 -2.54 -15.06
N GLU A 344 -16.46 -3.01 -15.20
CA GLU A 344 -16.10 -4.40 -14.90
C GLU A 344 -16.19 -4.67 -13.37
N ALA A 345 -15.77 -3.74 -12.53
CA ALA A 345 -15.87 -3.84 -11.08
C ALA A 345 -17.33 -3.94 -10.61
N GLU A 346 -18.22 -3.12 -11.19
CA GLU A 346 -19.67 -3.20 -10.94
C GLU A 346 -20.23 -4.57 -11.34
N LYS A 347 -19.87 -5.08 -12.54
CA LYS A 347 -20.27 -6.41 -13.01
C LYS A 347 -19.76 -7.53 -12.10
N ARG A 348 -18.58 -7.39 -11.51
CA ARG A 348 -18.02 -8.32 -10.53
C ARG A 348 -18.65 -8.18 -9.13
N GLY A 349 -19.51 -7.18 -8.90
CA GLY A 349 -20.10 -6.89 -7.61
C GLY A 349 -19.12 -6.33 -6.59
N LEU A 350 -18.08 -5.61 -7.05
CA LEU A 350 -17.14 -4.91 -6.18
C LEU A 350 -17.71 -3.56 -5.75
N LEU A 351 -17.39 -3.14 -4.52
CA LEU A 351 -17.82 -1.84 -4.01
C LEU A 351 -17.10 -0.70 -4.74
N ASN A 352 -17.85 0.34 -5.10
CA ASN A 352 -17.33 1.59 -5.64
C ASN A 352 -17.96 2.78 -4.91
N LEU A 353 -17.56 2.99 -3.66
CA LEU A 353 -18.07 4.06 -2.80
C LEU A 353 -17.17 5.28 -2.95
N LYS A 354 -17.50 6.16 -3.89
CA LYS A 354 -16.64 7.26 -4.34
C LYS A 354 -16.38 8.32 -3.27
N SER A 355 -17.33 8.54 -2.36
CA SER A 355 -17.19 9.53 -1.31
C SER A 355 -17.28 8.94 0.09
N THR A 356 -16.79 9.68 1.08
CA THR A 356 -16.98 9.36 2.50
C THR A 356 -18.46 9.25 2.86
N VAL A 357 -19.30 10.10 2.29
CA VAL A 357 -20.75 10.07 2.53
C VAL A 357 -21.35 8.74 2.09
N ASP A 358 -20.91 8.20 0.95
CA ASP A 358 -21.36 6.90 0.45
C ASP A 358 -20.86 5.74 1.34
N ALA A 359 -19.72 5.91 1.99
CA ALA A 359 -19.11 4.89 2.85
C ALA A 359 -19.67 4.88 4.29
N VAL A 360 -20.17 5.99 4.82
CA VAL A 360 -20.71 6.09 6.19
C VAL A 360 -21.77 5.03 6.53
N PRO A 361 -22.69 4.64 5.63
CA PRO A 361 -23.65 3.57 5.91
C PRO A 361 -23.02 2.21 6.27
N LEU A 362 -21.76 1.97 5.92
CA LEU A 362 -21.02 0.74 6.29
C LEU A 362 -20.73 0.65 7.80
N LEU A 363 -20.88 1.73 8.56
CA LEU A 363 -20.70 1.75 10.01
C LEU A 363 -21.91 1.19 10.80
N LYS A 364 -23.00 0.84 10.12
CA LYS A 364 -24.20 0.23 10.72
C LYS A 364 -24.10 -1.28 10.77
#